data_9ddcd3e18c3bde7c850fdd1600dd4b1b
#
_entry.id   9ddcd3e18c3bde7c850fdd1600dd4b1b
#
_cell.length_a   1.000
_cell.length_b   1.000
_cell.length_c   1.000
_cell.angle_alpha   90.00
_cell.angle_beta   90.00
_cell.angle_gamma   90.00
#
_symmetry.space_group_name_H-M   'P 1'
#
loop_
_entity.id
_entity.type
_entity.pdbx_description
1 polymer ?
#
loop_
_entity_poly.entity_id
_entity_poly.type
_entity_poly.pdbx_seq_one_letter_code
_entity_poly.pdbx_strand_id
1 'polypeptide(L)'
;MLDGDQSFSFGLLLRRYRLTAGMTQEELAEASGLSVRAISDLERGRTGRPRRKSVELLTEALAQGDDATWRLVEAARAARLAPDVASAPAAYEPTRDARDHGEPADHHLACELPPDTVDFTAREAELRRITEALALGDARPGGPERPERRLTLVAGHPGAGKTALAVHAAHRSLSRFPDGQLYVELSPAGRPALRPAEVVRRILRSLGALDDGLGSLEEASARLRAVLARRKVLVLLDDAVSEGQIRCAHPAVGESAVIATCRRRLSALAGAESVTVGAFGPEESLAFLARMLGEERVRAARSDAALVAELCGHLPLALRVIGCRLLARPHWTMRTLIDEVLDDPRTRLRELSSGDVTVRAAIAAAFSVLDDQAQWALYRLAQARAPGFSLRGAAVALDCGIARAHRLVGDLLDGHLVEVLDERLPGDPRYLIPPVVRLFAAEGARNTEGGTGPRAPGRPAQGEAPCAEFPRAEQVAS
;
A
#
# COMPACT_ATOMS: atom_id res chain seq x y z
N MET A 1 15.95 -17.91 -9.74
CA MET A 1 16.46 -17.30 -10.95
C MET A 1 15.31 -16.80 -11.77
N LEU A 2 15.37 -15.53 -12.10
CA LEU A 2 14.67 -14.78 -13.13
C LEU A 2 13.22 -14.38 -12.86
N ASP A 3 13.17 -13.18 -12.40
CA ASP A 3 12.56 -11.98 -13.00
C ASP A 3 11.06 -11.99 -13.17
N GLY A 4 10.47 -11.26 -12.21
CA GLY A 4 9.13 -10.76 -12.18
C GLY A 4 8.73 -10.02 -13.46
N ASP A 5 7.59 -10.39 -13.96
CA ASP A 5 6.86 -9.82 -15.08
C ASP A 5 6.54 -8.33 -14.82
N GLN A 6 7.45 -7.44 -15.26
CA GLN A 6 7.16 -6.01 -15.35
C GLN A 6 6.59 -5.76 -16.75
N SER A 7 5.36 -5.34 -16.81
CA SER A 7 4.66 -4.81 -18.00
C SER A 7 5.41 -3.59 -18.55
N PHE A 8 6.51 -3.82 -19.24
CA PHE A 8 7.29 -2.76 -19.89
C PHE A 8 6.55 -2.26 -21.14
N SER A 9 6.54 -0.93 -21.35
CA SER A 9 6.08 -0.40 -22.63
C SER A 9 6.94 -0.98 -23.76
N PHE A 10 6.32 -1.20 -24.95
CA PHE A 10 7.01 -1.75 -26.12
C PHE A 10 8.36 -1.07 -26.41
N GLY A 11 8.39 0.27 -26.32
CA GLY A 11 9.60 1.04 -26.57
C GLY A 11 10.74 0.78 -25.57
N LEU A 12 10.41 0.62 -24.29
CA LEU A 12 11.39 0.30 -23.25
C LEU A 12 11.94 -1.12 -23.40
N LEU A 13 11.10 -2.09 -23.77
CA LEU A 13 11.53 -3.45 -24.07
C LEU A 13 12.42 -3.51 -25.29
N LEU A 14 12.06 -2.81 -26.36
CA LEU A 14 12.86 -2.72 -27.59
C LEU A 14 14.26 -2.17 -27.29
N ARG A 15 14.33 -1.05 -26.55
CA ARG A 15 15.61 -0.45 -26.14
C ARG A 15 16.44 -1.40 -25.28
N ARG A 16 15.81 -2.10 -24.31
CA ARG A 16 16.49 -3.06 -23.44
C ARG A 16 17.10 -4.20 -24.27
N TYR A 17 16.35 -4.81 -25.18
CA TYR A 17 16.84 -5.92 -25.99
C TYR A 17 17.92 -5.50 -26.97
N ARG A 18 17.82 -4.30 -27.59
CA ARG A 18 18.88 -3.75 -28.41
C ARG A 18 20.19 -3.59 -27.63
N LEU A 19 20.12 -3.01 -26.42
CA LEU A 19 21.30 -2.85 -25.56
C LEU A 19 21.89 -4.19 -25.10
N THR A 20 21.05 -5.17 -24.81
CA THR A 20 21.49 -6.53 -24.45
C THR A 20 22.15 -7.24 -25.63
N ALA A 21 21.71 -6.95 -26.86
CA ALA A 21 22.35 -7.43 -28.09
C ALA A 21 23.63 -6.66 -28.44
N GLY A 22 24.01 -5.62 -27.68
CA GLY A 22 25.18 -4.80 -27.91
C GLY A 22 25.07 -3.88 -29.15
N MET A 23 23.85 -3.64 -29.66
CA MET A 23 23.63 -2.89 -30.92
C MET A 23 23.35 -1.41 -30.66
N THR A 24 23.84 -0.54 -31.55
CA THR A 24 23.44 0.87 -31.69
C THR A 24 22.07 0.97 -32.40
N GLN A 25 21.44 2.16 -32.41
CA GLN A 25 20.20 2.35 -33.18
C GLN A 25 20.41 2.23 -34.67
N GLU A 26 21.58 2.62 -35.14
CA GLU A 26 22.00 2.51 -36.54
C GLU A 26 22.19 1.05 -36.97
N GLU A 27 22.85 0.24 -36.16
CA GLU A 27 23.06 -1.21 -36.42
C GLU A 27 21.74 -1.99 -36.39
N LEU A 28 20.83 -1.65 -35.48
CA LEU A 28 19.50 -2.25 -35.47
C LEU A 28 18.66 -1.82 -36.69
N ALA A 29 18.84 -0.58 -37.18
CA ALA A 29 18.17 -0.07 -38.36
C ALA A 29 18.67 -0.82 -39.63
N GLU A 30 19.96 -1.05 -39.75
CA GLU A 30 20.54 -1.83 -40.83
C GLU A 30 20.06 -3.29 -40.81
N ALA A 31 20.11 -3.92 -39.65
CA ALA A 31 19.68 -5.31 -39.48
C ALA A 31 18.16 -5.55 -39.69
N SER A 32 17.32 -4.60 -39.28
CA SER A 32 15.85 -4.71 -39.40
C SER A 32 15.26 -4.12 -40.66
N GLY A 33 16.06 -3.34 -41.45
CA GLY A 33 15.57 -2.61 -42.62
C GLY A 33 14.61 -1.45 -42.26
N LEU A 34 14.55 -1.01 -41.02
CA LEU A 34 13.80 0.14 -40.55
C LEU A 34 14.70 1.38 -40.50
N SER A 35 14.13 2.58 -40.64
CA SER A 35 14.93 3.80 -40.47
C SER A 35 15.33 4.03 -39.02
N VAL A 36 16.51 4.62 -38.75
CA VAL A 36 16.99 5.01 -37.42
C VAL A 36 15.93 5.88 -36.69
N ARG A 37 15.28 6.78 -37.44
CA ARG A 37 14.21 7.62 -36.89
C ARG A 37 13.00 6.79 -36.41
N ALA A 38 12.61 5.77 -37.17
CA ALA A 38 11.49 4.88 -36.77
C ALA A 38 11.83 4.10 -35.50
N ILE A 39 13.08 3.61 -35.36
CA ILE A 39 13.53 2.91 -34.15
C ILE A 39 13.57 3.88 -32.95
N SER A 40 14.10 5.08 -33.15
CA SER A 40 14.14 6.12 -32.12
C SER A 40 12.73 6.53 -31.64
N ASP A 41 11.77 6.67 -32.56
CA ASP A 41 10.39 7.02 -32.24
C ASP A 41 9.65 5.86 -31.53
N LEU A 42 9.95 4.61 -31.87
CA LEU A 42 9.45 3.43 -31.18
C LEU A 42 10.03 3.31 -29.76
N GLU A 43 11.35 3.49 -29.58
CA GLU A 43 12.00 3.42 -28.28
C GLU A 43 11.57 4.55 -27.34
N ARG A 44 11.26 5.74 -27.87
CA ARG A 44 10.76 6.90 -27.12
C ARG A 44 9.25 6.87 -26.88
N GLY A 45 8.54 5.86 -27.41
CA GLY A 45 7.09 5.76 -27.28
C GLY A 45 6.29 6.79 -28.09
N ARG A 46 6.94 7.56 -28.98
CA ARG A 46 6.26 8.52 -29.87
C ARG A 46 5.33 7.83 -30.87
N THR A 47 5.65 6.60 -31.23
CA THR A 47 4.78 5.72 -32.02
C THR A 47 4.12 4.74 -31.07
N GLY A 48 2.94 5.09 -30.55
CA GLY A 48 2.22 4.30 -29.55
C GLY A 48 1.70 2.94 -30.05
N ARG A 49 1.59 2.74 -31.38
CA ARG A 49 1.07 1.51 -32.00
C ARG A 49 2.02 0.97 -33.06
N PRO A 50 2.99 0.11 -32.69
CA PRO A 50 3.91 -0.47 -33.66
C PRO A 50 3.17 -1.35 -34.65
N ARG A 51 3.50 -1.21 -35.95
CA ARG A 51 2.94 -2.05 -37.02
C ARG A 51 3.43 -3.48 -36.87
N ARG A 52 2.57 -4.46 -37.15
CA ARG A 52 2.91 -5.89 -37.02
C ARG A 52 4.19 -6.25 -37.77
N LYS A 53 4.32 -5.79 -39.02
CA LYS A 53 5.51 -6.03 -39.83
C LYS A 53 6.80 -5.44 -39.24
N SER A 54 6.72 -4.27 -38.59
CA SER A 54 7.87 -3.67 -37.91
C SER A 54 8.30 -4.47 -36.68
N VAL A 55 7.35 -5.05 -35.94
CA VAL A 55 7.63 -5.91 -34.79
C VAL A 55 8.30 -7.22 -35.26
N GLU A 56 7.82 -7.85 -36.32
CA GLU A 56 8.39 -9.04 -36.91
C GLU A 56 9.85 -8.82 -37.35
N LEU A 57 10.13 -7.71 -38.05
CA LEU A 57 11.48 -7.34 -38.49
C LEU A 57 12.43 -7.05 -37.28
N LEU A 58 11.96 -6.41 -36.23
CA LEU A 58 12.75 -6.12 -35.05
C LEU A 58 13.05 -7.39 -34.23
N THR A 59 12.11 -8.32 -34.12
CA THR A 59 12.32 -9.59 -33.41
C THR A 59 13.31 -10.47 -34.16
N GLU A 60 13.28 -10.47 -35.50
CA GLU A 60 14.23 -11.20 -36.35
C GLU A 60 15.63 -10.58 -36.24
N ALA A 61 15.77 -9.26 -36.29
CA ALA A 61 17.04 -8.55 -36.21
C ALA A 61 17.73 -8.68 -34.83
N LEU A 62 16.95 -8.76 -33.75
CA LEU A 62 17.51 -8.86 -32.40
C LEU A 62 17.97 -10.27 -32.03
N ALA A 63 17.60 -11.33 -32.80
CA ALA A 63 18.00 -12.72 -32.62
C ALA A 63 17.99 -13.21 -31.14
N GLN A 64 17.09 -12.70 -30.32
CA GLN A 64 16.90 -13.09 -28.92
C GLN A 64 16.03 -14.36 -28.87
N GLY A 65 16.28 -15.23 -27.89
CA GLY A 65 15.55 -16.49 -27.75
C GLY A 65 14.01 -16.33 -27.65
N ASP A 66 13.28 -17.44 -27.79
CA ASP A 66 11.82 -17.49 -27.92
C ASP A 66 11.03 -16.68 -26.87
N ASP A 67 11.52 -16.61 -25.61
CA ASP A 67 10.90 -15.87 -24.52
C ASP A 67 10.96 -14.33 -24.73
N ALA A 68 12.08 -13.80 -25.23
CA ALA A 68 12.25 -12.38 -25.52
C ALA A 68 11.41 -11.95 -26.73
N THR A 69 11.35 -12.79 -27.75
CA THR A 69 10.50 -12.60 -28.93
C THR A 69 9.02 -12.56 -28.52
N TRP A 70 8.56 -13.49 -27.69
CA TRP A 70 7.20 -13.51 -27.19
C TRP A 70 6.83 -12.24 -26.42
N ARG A 71 7.70 -11.79 -25.51
CA ARG A 71 7.48 -10.57 -24.71
C ARG A 71 7.39 -9.29 -25.58
N LEU A 72 8.20 -9.19 -26.61
CA LEU A 72 8.15 -8.05 -27.54
C LEU A 72 6.84 -8.05 -28.37
N VAL A 73 6.41 -9.21 -28.83
CA VAL A 73 5.16 -9.38 -29.58
C VAL A 73 3.94 -9.07 -28.68
N GLU A 74 3.95 -9.55 -27.43
CA GLU A 74 2.85 -9.31 -26.50
C GLU A 74 2.76 -7.84 -26.06
N ALA A 75 3.90 -7.17 -25.81
CA ALA A 75 3.93 -5.74 -25.53
C ALA A 75 3.43 -4.90 -26.71
N ALA A 76 3.75 -5.31 -27.96
CA ALA A 76 3.24 -4.66 -29.15
C ALA A 76 1.73 -4.89 -29.35
N ARG A 77 1.20 -6.05 -28.92
CA ARG A 77 -0.22 -6.38 -28.94
C ARG A 77 -0.98 -5.54 -27.91
N ALA A 78 -0.48 -5.45 -26.68
CA ALA A 78 -1.04 -4.62 -25.62
C ALA A 78 -1.10 -3.14 -26.04
N ALA A 79 -0.03 -2.62 -26.64
CA ALA A 79 0.03 -1.24 -27.15
C ALA A 79 -1.02 -0.96 -28.27
N ARG A 80 -1.42 -1.97 -29.04
CA ARG A 80 -2.47 -1.83 -30.09
C ARG A 80 -3.88 -1.88 -29.54
N LEU A 81 -4.10 -2.53 -28.39
CA LEU A 81 -5.41 -2.68 -27.75
C LEU A 81 -5.75 -1.50 -26.82
N ALA A 82 -4.78 -0.63 -26.51
CA ALA A 82 -5.00 0.58 -25.74
C ALA A 82 -5.93 1.55 -26.50
N PRO A 83 -6.94 2.17 -25.83
CA PRO A 83 -7.85 3.11 -26.49
C PRO A 83 -7.10 4.35 -26.98
N ASP A 84 -7.55 4.87 -28.14
CA ASP A 84 -6.95 6.03 -28.82
C ASP A 84 -7.19 7.32 -28.02
N VAL A 85 -6.14 7.88 -27.46
CA VAL A 85 -6.12 9.26 -26.98
C VAL A 85 -5.19 10.05 -27.91
N ALA A 86 -5.61 10.25 -29.17
CA ALA A 86 -5.02 11.25 -30.05
C ALA A 86 -5.89 11.42 -31.29
N SER A 87 -6.79 12.38 -31.28
CA SER A 87 -7.29 13.04 -32.49
C SER A 87 -7.71 14.47 -32.14
N ALA A 88 -6.78 15.39 -32.25
CA ALA A 88 -7.09 16.79 -32.52
C ALA A 88 -6.23 17.25 -33.71
N PRO A 89 -6.79 18.04 -34.64
CA PRO A 89 -6.23 18.24 -35.97
C PRO A 89 -5.07 19.22 -35.98
N ALA A 90 -4.08 18.88 -36.82
CA ALA A 90 -2.97 19.76 -37.18
C ALA A 90 -3.47 20.90 -38.07
N ALA A 91 -3.15 22.14 -37.73
CA ALA A 91 -2.72 23.21 -38.63
C ALA A 91 -2.57 24.53 -37.87
N TYR A 92 -1.35 24.91 -37.56
CA TYR A 92 -0.94 26.31 -37.53
C TYR A 92 0.56 26.41 -37.77
N GLU A 93 0.94 27.07 -38.90
CA GLU A 93 2.31 27.46 -39.18
C GLU A 93 2.65 28.70 -38.36
N PRO A 94 3.86 28.82 -37.77
CA PRO A 94 4.27 30.02 -37.04
C PRO A 94 4.90 31.02 -37.97
N THR A 95 4.26 32.18 -38.13
CA THR A 95 4.93 33.41 -38.60
C THR A 95 5.85 33.91 -37.52
N ARG A 96 7.12 34.12 -37.86
CA ARG A 96 8.12 34.81 -37.04
C ARG A 96 7.71 36.24 -36.82
N ASP A 97 7.56 36.67 -35.60
CA ASP A 97 7.95 37.99 -35.12
C ASP A 97 8.32 37.95 -33.66
N ALA A 98 9.50 38.46 -33.38
CA ALA A 98 10.13 38.49 -32.09
C ALA A 98 9.47 39.51 -31.16
N ARG A 99 9.18 39.10 -29.91
CA ARG A 99 9.42 39.90 -28.72
C ARG A 99 9.35 39.02 -27.48
N ASP A 100 10.46 39.01 -26.80
CA ASP A 100 10.80 38.55 -25.49
C ASP A 100 9.72 38.80 -24.43
N HIS A 101 9.01 37.73 -24.06
CA HIS A 101 8.38 37.57 -22.76
C HIS A 101 8.47 36.08 -22.41
N GLY A 102 9.21 35.75 -21.34
CA GLY A 102 9.49 34.40 -20.90
C GLY A 102 8.26 33.48 -20.94
N GLU A 103 8.33 32.48 -21.81
CA GLU A 103 7.34 31.41 -21.83
C GLU A 103 7.36 30.70 -20.49
N PRO A 104 6.17 30.47 -19.87
CA PRO A 104 6.12 29.59 -18.72
C PRO A 104 6.59 28.20 -19.18
N ALA A 105 7.66 27.70 -18.57
CA ALA A 105 8.16 26.35 -18.79
C ALA A 105 7.00 25.37 -18.81
N ASP A 106 6.94 24.58 -19.87
CA ASP A 106 5.94 23.53 -20.07
C ASP A 106 5.91 22.66 -18.80
N HIS A 107 4.92 22.93 -17.96
CA HIS A 107 4.76 22.23 -16.70
C HIS A 107 4.26 20.84 -17.01
N HIS A 108 5.16 19.88 -17.14
CA HIS A 108 4.79 18.48 -17.15
C HIS A 108 3.96 18.20 -15.92
N LEU A 109 2.64 18.07 -16.13
CA LEU A 109 1.71 17.67 -15.09
C LEU A 109 2.06 16.23 -14.70
N ALA A 110 2.59 16.06 -13.51
CA ALA A 110 2.93 14.74 -13.01
C ALA A 110 1.63 14.03 -12.56
N CYS A 111 1.15 13.10 -13.37
CA CYS A 111 0.00 12.24 -13.09
C CYS A 111 0.50 10.82 -12.81
N GLU A 112 0.93 10.55 -11.59
CA GLU A 112 1.60 9.29 -11.22
C GLU A 112 0.73 8.38 -10.35
N LEU A 113 -0.56 8.71 -10.12
CA LEU A 113 -1.42 7.87 -9.29
C LEU A 113 -1.61 6.48 -9.92
N PRO A 114 -1.57 5.42 -9.13
CA PRO A 114 -2.01 4.10 -9.58
C PRO A 114 -3.47 4.11 -10.04
N PRO A 115 -3.89 3.16 -10.90
CA PRO A 115 -5.29 3.02 -11.27
C PRO A 115 -6.21 2.93 -10.06
N ASP A 116 -7.38 3.56 -10.13
CA ASP A 116 -8.37 3.46 -9.07
C ASP A 116 -8.98 2.05 -9.02
N THR A 117 -9.39 1.65 -7.83
CA THR A 117 -10.00 0.33 -7.59
C THR A 117 -11.47 0.36 -8.03
N VAL A 118 -11.80 -0.31 -9.12
CA VAL A 118 -13.16 -0.32 -9.73
C VAL A 118 -14.23 -0.86 -8.79
N ASP A 119 -13.89 -1.83 -7.95
CA ASP A 119 -14.77 -2.47 -6.97
C ASP A 119 -14.58 -1.92 -5.55
N PHE A 120 -14.11 -0.68 -5.41
CA PHE A 120 -14.02 -0.01 -4.12
C PHE A 120 -15.39 0.03 -3.45
N THR A 121 -15.46 -0.43 -2.21
CA THR A 121 -16.72 -0.63 -1.48
C THR A 121 -16.56 -0.20 -0.03
N ALA A 122 -17.62 0.34 0.54
CA ALA A 122 -17.67 0.84 1.92
C ALA A 122 -16.67 1.98 2.21
N ARG A 123 -16.37 2.24 3.48
CA ARG A 123 -15.40 3.27 3.91
C ARG A 123 -15.84 4.72 3.68
N GLU A 124 -17.14 4.98 3.62
CA GLU A 124 -17.67 6.33 3.39
C GLU A 124 -17.25 7.30 4.49
N ALA A 125 -17.14 6.83 5.74
CA ALA A 125 -16.74 7.67 6.86
C ALA A 125 -15.25 8.04 6.77
N GLU A 126 -14.38 7.08 6.50
CA GLU A 126 -12.94 7.30 6.33
C GLU A 126 -12.66 8.14 5.09
N LEU A 127 -13.32 7.83 3.97
CA LEU A 127 -13.19 8.58 2.73
C LEU A 127 -13.61 10.05 2.91
N ARG A 128 -14.74 10.28 3.58
CA ARG A 128 -15.20 11.64 3.91
C ARG A 128 -14.18 12.39 4.76
N ARG A 129 -13.64 11.78 5.81
CA ARG A 129 -12.60 12.41 6.66
C ARG A 129 -11.37 12.81 5.85
N ILE A 130 -10.90 11.92 4.94
CA ILE A 130 -9.76 12.22 4.06
C ILE A 130 -10.11 13.39 3.13
N THR A 131 -11.25 13.32 2.44
CA THR A 131 -11.64 14.35 1.47
C THR A 131 -11.93 15.71 2.14
N GLU A 132 -12.50 15.73 3.34
CA GLU A 132 -12.66 16.93 4.14
C GLU A 132 -11.32 17.52 4.57
N ALA A 133 -10.36 16.70 5.00
CA ALA A 133 -9.02 17.14 5.35
C ALA A 133 -8.29 17.76 4.15
N LEU A 134 -8.47 17.21 2.95
CA LEU A 134 -7.93 17.75 1.70
C LEU A 134 -8.65 19.03 1.25
N ALA A 135 -9.91 19.25 1.70
CA ALA A 135 -10.73 20.40 1.33
C ALA A 135 -10.50 21.65 2.21
N LEU A 136 -9.82 21.52 3.35
CA LEU A 136 -9.69 22.60 4.34
C LEU A 136 -8.80 23.79 3.91
N GLY A 137 -8.28 23.80 2.67
CA GLY A 137 -7.73 25.01 2.05
C GLY A 137 -8.78 26.07 1.66
N ASP A 138 -10.07 25.71 1.63
CA ASP A 138 -11.19 26.60 1.32
C ASP A 138 -11.75 27.22 2.61
N ALA A 139 -10.93 27.97 3.36
CA ALA A 139 -11.38 28.69 4.55
C ALA A 139 -12.48 29.69 4.16
N ARG A 140 -13.73 29.48 4.64
CA ARG A 140 -14.78 30.51 4.59
C ARG A 140 -14.30 31.70 5.39
N PRO A 141 -14.30 32.92 4.82
CA PRO A 141 -13.97 34.13 5.57
C PRO A 141 -14.90 34.27 6.80
N GLY A 142 -14.36 34.27 8.02
CA GLY A 142 -15.09 34.48 9.27
C GLY A 142 -15.45 33.21 10.07
N GLY A 143 -15.01 32.03 9.66
CA GLY A 143 -15.10 30.78 10.49
C GLY A 143 -13.95 30.68 11.51
N PRO A 144 -14.10 29.89 12.59
CA PRO A 144 -12.99 29.64 13.52
C PRO A 144 -11.80 29.08 12.74
N GLU A 145 -10.62 29.67 12.97
CA GLU A 145 -9.34 29.18 12.39
C GLU A 145 -9.12 27.73 12.77
N ARG A 146 -9.52 26.80 11.90
CA ARG A 146 -9.11 25.41 12.02
C ARG A 146 -7.69 25.32 11.47
N PRO A 147 -6.76 24.69 12.21
CA PRO A 147 -5.41 24.48 11.70
C PRO A 147 -5.49 23.77 10.34
N GLU A 148 -4.84 24.34 9.33
CA GLU A 148 -4.80 23.81 7.98
C GLU A 148 -4.16 22.40 8.01
N ARG A 149 -4.98 21.38 7.91
CA ARG A 149 -4.55 19.98 7.92
C ARG A 149 -4.16 19.58 6.50
N ARG A 150 -2.90 19.77 6.17
CA ARG A 150 -2.34 19.44 4.85
C ARG A 150 -1.73 18.04 4.79
N LEU A 151 -1.79 17.32 5.90
CA LEU A 151 -1.28 15.97 6.04
C LEU A 151 -2.38 15.06 6.58
N THR A 152 -2.66 14.01 5.84
CA THR A 152 -3.56 12.93 6.26
C THR A 152 -2.76 11.63 6.41
N LEU A 153 -2.84 11.01 7.58
CA LEU A 153 -2.25 9.71 7.87
C LEU A 153 -3.33 8.64 7.80
N VAL A 154 -3.12 7.63 6.98
CA VAL A 154 -4.00 6.47 6.86
C VAL A 154 -3.26 5.27 7.46
N ALA A 155 -3.58 4.92 8.69
CA ALA A 155 -2.99 3.79 9.41
C ALA A 155 -4.02 2.67 9.60
N GLY A 156 -3.59 1.46 9.96
CA GLY A 156 -4.53 0.39 10.27
C GLY A 156 -4.02 -0.99 9.92
N HIS A 157 -4.92 -1.97 9.97
CA HIS A 157 -4.59 -3.39 9.84
C HIS A 157 -3.84 -3.73 8.57
N PRO A 158 -2.92 -4.70 8.62
CA PRO A 158 -2.36 -5.33 7.42
C PRO A 158 -3.49 -5.89 6.54
N GLY A 159 -3.54 -5.50 5.27
CA GLY A 159 -4.58 -5.97 4.35
C GLY A 159 -5.96 -5.29 4.49
N ALA A 160 -6.11 -4.24 5.32
CA ALA A 160 -7.36 -3.49 5.46
C ALA A 160 -7.70 -2.57 4.28
N GLY A 161 -6.80 -2.44 3.28
CA GLY A 161 -7.05 -1.61 2.09
C GLY A 161 -6.62 -0.15 2.24
N LYS A 162 -5.64 0.16 3.09
CA LYS A 162 -5.11 1.54 3.29
C LYS A 162 -4.71 2.22 1.98
N THR A 163 -3.88 1.55 1.19
CA THR A 163 -3.43 2.05 -0.12
C THR A 163 -4.61 2.25 -1.06
N ALA A 164 -5.55 1.29 -1.13
CA ALA A 164 -6.74 1.42 -1.96
C ALA A 164 -7.61 2.61 -1.55
N LEU A 165 -7.82 2.83 -0.24
CA LEU A 165 -8.55 3.98 0.27
C LEU A 165 -7.84 5.30 -0.06
N ALA A 166 -6.51 5.37 0.12
CA ALA A 166 -5.72 6.56 -0.16
C ALA A 166 -5.72 6.90 -1.66
N VAL A 167 -5.56 5.91 -2.53
CA VAL A 167 -5.63 6.06 -3.99
C VAL A 167 -7.02 6.49 -4.41
N HIS A 168 -8.08 5.87 -3.89
CA HIS A 168 -9.46 6.24 -4.19
C HIS A 168 -9.78 7.68 -3.76
N ALA A 169 -9.36 8.09 -2.56
CA ALA A 169 -9.51 9.46 -2.08
C ALA A 169 -8.74 10.46 -2.96
N ALA A 170 -7.53 10.10 -3.41
CA ALA A 170 -6.73 10.91 -4.33
C ALA A 170 -7.45 11.09 -5.67
N HIS A 171 -7.99 10.02 -6.27
CA HIS A 171 -8.77 10.10 -7.51
C HIS A 171 -10.02 10.97 -7.37
N ARG A 172 -10.71 10.93 -6.25
CA ARG A 172 -11.86 11.81 -5.97
C ARG A 172 -11.50 13.28 -5.76
N SER A 173 -10.24 13.57 -5.57
CA SER A 173 -9.73 14.92 -5.28
C SER A 173 -8.91 15.52 -6.44
N LEU A 174 -8.85 14.89 -7.62
CA LEU A 174 -8.02 15.33 -8.76
C LEU A 174 -8.24 16.79 -9.15
N SER A 175 -9.49 17.25 -9.20
CA SER A 175 -9.84 18.62 -9.58
C SER A 175 -9.28 19.70 -8.64
N ARG A 176 -8.91 19.32 -7.41
CA ARG A 176 -8.34 20.24 -6.41
C ARG A 176 -6.83 20.42 -6.57
N PHE A 177 -6.17 19.48 -7.25
CA PHE A 177 -4.71 19.45 -7.41
C PHE A 177 -4.31 19.47 -8.88
N PRO A 178 -4.64 20.54 -9.62
CA PRO A 178 -4.42 20.60 -11.07
C PRO A 178 -2.94 20.62 -11.45
N ASP A 179 -2.03 20.99 -10.53
CA ASP A 179 -0.60 21.11 -10.81
C ASP A 179 0.18 19.78 -10.66
N GLY A 180 -0.51 18.70 -10.30
CA GLY A 180 0.06 17.35 -10.29
C GLY A 180 -0.43 16.45 -9.14
N GLN A 181 -0.36 15.14 -9.40
CA GLN A 181 -0.63 14.10 -8.42
C GLN A 181 0.51 13.08 -8.46
N LEU A 182 1.23 13.00 -7.37
CA LEU A 182 2.42 12.16 -7.24
C LEU A 182 2.14 10.92 -6.41
N TYR A 183 2.75 9.80 -6.78
CA TYR A 183 2.74 8.57 -6.03
C TYR A 183 4.16 8.11 -5.72
N VAL A 184 4.46 7.94 -4.45
CA VAL A 184 5.77 7.46 -3.99
C VAL A 184 5.60 6.27 -3.06
N GLU A 185 5.94 5.09 -3.54
CA GLU A 185 6.06 3.90 -2.71
C GLU A 185 7.33 4.00 -1.86
N LEU A 186 7.18 4.09 -0.54
CA LEU A 186 8.27 4.34 0.39
C LEU A 186 8.99 3.06 0.82
N SER A 187 8.30 1.92 0.75
CA SER A 187 8.84 0.60 1.14
C SER A 187 8.53 -0.45 0.08
N PRO A 188 9.15 -0.35 -1.10
CA PRO A 188 8.91 -1.29 -2.19
C PRO A 188 9.35 -2.71 -1.80
N ALA A 189 8.57 -3.70 -2.20
CA ALA A 189 8.85 -5.10 -1.89
C ALA A 189 10.24 -5.53 -2.37
N GLY A 190 11.00 -6.22 -1.51
CA GLY A 190 12.34 -6.71 -1.83
C GLY A 190 13.44 -5.63 -1.90
N ARG A 191 13.15 -4.39 -1.51
CA ARG A 191 14.12 -3.29 -1.43
C ARG A 191 14.08 -2.62 -0.05
N PRO A 192 15.19 -2.01 0.40
CA PRO A 192 15.15 -1.21 1.62
C PRO A 192 14.21 -0.01 1.45
N ALA A 193 13.58 0.40 2.55
CA ALA A 193 12.73 1.59 2.59
C ALA A 193 13.52 2.84 2.18
N LEU A 194 12.88 3.73 1.43
CA LEU A 194 13.50 4.97 0.96
C LEU A 194 13.89 5.86 2.13
N ARG A 195 15.11 6.39 2.10
CA ARG A 195 15.55 7.41 3.06
C ARG A 195 14.87 8.75 2.76
N PRO A 196 14.68 9.64 3.76
CA PRO A 196 14.04 10.94 3.56
C PRO A 196 14.61 11.75 2.39
N ALA A 197 15.93 11.72 2.20
CA ALA A 197 16.58 12.41 1.08
C ALA A 197 16.18 11.83 -0.29
N GLU A 198 15.96 10.54 -0.39
CA GLU A 198 15.52 9.87 -1.62
C GLU A 198 14.08 10.21 -1.93
N VAL A 199 13.22 10.29 -0.90
CA VAL A 199 11.82 10.71 -1.04
C VAL A 199 11.74 12.14 -1.60
N VAL A 200 12.46 13.09 -1.00
CA VAL A 200 12.48 14.48 -1.46
C VAL A 200 12.98 14.60 -2.90
N ARG A 201 14.10 13.93 -3.21
CA ARG A 201 14.66 13.95 -4.59
C ARG A 201 13.70 13.35 -5.62
N ARG A 202 12.97 12.29 -5.24
CA ARG A 202 11.98 11.67 -6.12
C ARG A 202 10.85 12.66 -6.42
N ILE A 203 10.28 13.28 -5.39
CA ILE A 203 9.21 14.28 -5.55
C ILE A 203 9.68 15.47 -6.39
N LEU A 204 10.86 16.03 -6.08
CA LEU A 204 11.42 17.15 -6.85
C LEU A 204 11.66 16.80 -8.34
N ARG A 205 12.11 15.55 -8.60
CA ARG A 205 12.29 15.08 -9.98
C ARG A 205 10.96 15.00 -10.72
N SER A 206 9.94 14.42 -10.11
CA SER A 206 8.60 14.33 -10.72
C SER A 206 7.98 15.71 -10.98
N LEU A 207 8.31 16.70 -10.14
CA LEU A 207 7.84 18.08 -10.31
C LEU A 207 8.72 18.91 -11.28
N GLY A 208 9.76 18.33 -11.88
CA GLY A 208 10.70 19.04 -12.74
C GLY A 208 11.51 20.14 -12.02
N ALA A 209 11.68 20.00 -10.69
CA ALA A 209 12.30 21.01 -9.83
C ALA A 209 13.59 20.51 -9.15
N LEU A 210 14.14 19.38 -9.60
CA LEU A 210 15.39 18.83 -9.09
C LEU A 210 16.57 19.54 -9.77
N ASP A 211 17.39 20.19 -8.97
CA ASP A 211 18.66 20.78 -9.40
C ASP A 211 19.83 19.86 -9.02
N ASP A 212 20.83 19.74 -9.90
CA ASP A 212 22.02 18.91 -9.67
C ASP A 212 22.90 19.37 -8.50
N GLY A 213 22.72 20.63 -8.05
CA GLY A 213 23.47 21.26 -6.96
C GLY A 213 22.94 21.04 -5.53
N LEU A 214 21.82 20.29 -5.35
CA LEU A 214 21.25 20.06 -4.02
C LEU A 214 22.09 19.07 -3.20
N GLY A 215 22.93 19.59 -2.30
CA GLY A 215 23.89 18.81 -1.52
C GLY A 215 23.29 18.16 -0.28
N SER A 216 22.47 18.86 0.50
CA SER A 216 21.93 18.40 1.79
C SER A 216 20.44 18.06 1.74
N LEU A 217 19.99 17.24 2.70
CA LEU A 217 18.56 16.98 2.89
C LEU A 217 17.79 18.26 3.25
N GLU A 218 18.41 19.16 4.01
CA GLU A 218 17.79 20.41 4.44
C GLU A 218 17.52 21.33 3.25
N GLU A 219 18.50 21.50 2.36
CA GLU A 219 18.37 22.29 1.12
C GLU A 219 17.30 21.69 0.21
N ALA A 220 17.34 20.38 -0.01
CA ALA A 220 16.36 19.68 -0.83
C ALA A 220 14.93 19.82 -0.24
N SER A 221 14.78 19.69 1.08
CA SER A 221 13.48 19.86 1.75
C SER A 221 13.00 21.30 1.73
N ALA A 222 13.90 22.30 1.84
CA ALA A 222 13.55 23.69 1.69
C ALA A 222 13.08 24.01 0.27
N ARG A 223 13.77 23.48 -0.73
CA ARG A 223 13.38 23.59 -2.15
C ARG A 223 12.01 22.97 -2.39
N LEU A 224 11.77 21.76 -1.87
CA LEU A 224 10.48 21.09 -2.00
C LEU A 224 9.35 21.90 -1.37
N ARG A 225 9.55 22.42 -0.15
CA ARG A 225 8.55 23.30 0.49
C ARG A 225 8.25 24.54 -0.34
N ALA A 226 9.26 25.18 -0.93
CA ALA A 226 9.08 26.35 -1.79
C ALA A 226 8.29 26.03 -3.06
N VAL A 227 8.49 24.85 -3.65
CA VAL A 227 7.72 24.36 -4.82
C VAL A 227 6.27 24.07 -4.44
N LEU A 228 6.05 23.29 -3.37
CA LEU A 228 4.71 22.94 -2.89
C LEU A 228 3.90 24.14 -2.42
N ALA A 229 4.56 25.19 -1.92
CA ALA A 229 3.89 26.43 -1.51
C ALA A 229 3.29 27.24 -2.68
N ARG A 230 3.81 27.03 -3.90
CA ARG A 230 3.39 27.78 -5.11
C ARG A 230 2.50 26.97 -6.05
N ARG A 231 2.29 25.69 -5.77
CA ARG A 231 1.54 24.75 -6.61
C ARG A 231 0.43 24.08 -5.79
N LYS A 232 -0.56 23.54 -6.49
CA LYS A 232 -1.63 22.71 -5.94
C LYS A 232 -1.34 21.24 -6.32
N VAL A 233 -0.48 20.60 -5.54
CA VAL A 233 -0.01 19.24 -5.78
C VAL A 233 -0.50 18.32 -4.67
N LEU A 234 -1.00 17.15 -5.04
CA LEU A 234 -1.26 16.05 -4.12
C LEU A 234 -0.09 15.06 -4.14
N VAL A 235 0.49 14.80 -2.98
CA VAL A 235 1.53 13.77 -2.82
C VAL A 235 0.97 12.62 -2.03
N LEU A 236 0.89 11.43 -2.63
CA LEU A 236 0.53 10.20 -1.96
C LEU A 236 1.82 9.42 -1.64
N LEU A 237 2.12 9.28 -0.35
CA LEU A 237 3.24 8.54 0.19
C LEU A 237 2.74 7.18 0.67
N ASP A 238 3.04 6.11 -0.04
CA ASP A 238 2.52 4.79 0.30
C ASP A 238 3.55 4.00 1.12
N ASP A 239 3.04 3.35 2.18
CA ASP A 239 3.78 2.44 3.03
C ASP A 239 4.95 3.07 3.80
N ALA A 240 4.68 4.18 4.48
CA ALA A 240 5.65 4.86 5.34
C ALA A 240 6.04 4.01 6.56
N VAL A 241 7.33 3.93 6.83
CA VAL A 241 7.88 3.21 8.00
C VAL A 241 8.40 4.16 9.07
N SER A 242 8.60 5.44 8.75
CA SER A 242 9.09 6.43 9.69
C SER A 242 8.47 7.82 9.48
N GLU A 243 8.37 8.57 10.55
CA GLU A 243 7.89 9.96 10.51
C GLU A 243 8.82 10.87 9.70
N GLY A 244 10.12 10.56 9.66
CA GLY A 244 11.11 11.29 8.87
C GLY A 244 10.81 11.30 7.38
N GLN A 245 10.30 10.17 6.83
CA GLN A 245 9.90 10.07 5.43
C GLN A 245 8.71 10.98 5.09
N ILE A 246 7.79 11.18 6.04
CA ILE A 246 6.61 12.01 5.86
C ILE A 246 6.95 13.49 6.11
N ARG A 247 7.68 13.76 7.20
CA ARG A 247 8.02 15.14 7.60
C ARG A 247 8.81 15.89 6.54
N CYS A 248 9.70 15.21 5.80
CA CYS A 248 10.49 15.84 4.75
C CYS A 248 9.65 16.29 3.53
N ALA A 249 8.48 15.69 3.32
CA ALA A 249 7.56 15.99 2.23
C ALA A 249 6.36 16.85 2.66
N HIS A 250 6.22 17.16 3.97
CA HIS A 250 5.08 17.90 4.49
C HIS A 250 5.11 19.37 3.99
N PRO A 251 4.05 19.85 3.32
CA PRO A 251 3.95 21.25 2.90
C PRO A 251 3.72 22.14 4.14
N ALA A 252 4.55 23.17 4.30
CA ALA A 252 4.41 24.11 5.41
C ALA A 252 3.28 25.13 5.19
N VAL A 253 3.08 25.54 3.92
CA VAL A 253 2.10 26.53 3.47
C VAL A 253 1.66 26.21 2.03
N GLY A 254 0.65 26.90 1.52
CA GLY A 254 0.14 26.73 0.16
C GLY A 254 -1.08 25.80 0.10
N GLU A 255 -1.47 25.35 -1.07
CA GLU A 255 -2.65 24.51 -1.29
C GLU A 255 -2.31 23.04 -1.62
N SER A 256 -1.03 22.67 -1.57
CA SER A 256 -0.59 21.28 -1.73
C SER A 256 -0.91 20.47 -0.48
N ALA A 257 -1.16 19.18 -0.65
CA ALA A 257 -1.48 18.25 0.43
C ALA A 257 -0.72 16.93 0.31
N VAL A 258 -0.60 16.21 1.43
CA VAL A 258 0.01 14.89 1.52
C VAL A 258 -0.97 13.90 2.12
N ILE A 259 -1.14 12.77 1.48
CA ILE A 259 -1.74 11.57 2.08
C ILE A 259 -0.59 10.59 2.30
N ALA A 260 -0.45 10.06 3.50
CA ALA A 260 0.54 9.02 3.79
C ALA A 260 -0.15 7.78 4.35
N THR A 261 0.10 6.61 3.77
CA THR A 261 -0.29 5.35 4.38
C THR A 261 0.85 4.80 5.23
N CYS A 262 0.53 4.17 6.34
CA CYS A 262 1.53 3.61 7.24
C CYS A 262 1.05 2.30 7.88
N ARG A 263 2.01 1.43 8.21
CA ARG A 263 1.74 0.14 8.89
C ARG A 263 1.69 0.29 10.40
N ARG A 264 2.33 1.32 10.94
CA ARG A 264 2.35 1.62 12.36
C ARG A 264 1.65 2.95 12.60
N ARG A 265 1.13 3.12 13.82
CA ARG A 265 0.65 4.41 14.28
C ARG A 265 1.84 5.37 14.43
N LEU A 266 1.83 6.48 13.70
CA LEU A 266 2.85 7.53 13.74
C LEU A 266 2.25 8.74 14.47
N SER A 267 2.55 8.88 15.75
CA SER A 267 1.90 9.85 16.64
C SER A 267 2.62 11.20 16.76
N ALA A 268 3.89 11.30 16.31
CA ALA A 268 4.69 12.52 16.47
C ALA A 268 4.59 13.50 15.28
N LEU A 269 3.56 13.37 14.44
CA LEU A 269 3.28 14.28 13.33
C LEU A 269 2.17 15.25 13.74
N ALA A 270 2.56 16.39 14.31
CA ALA A 270 1.62 17.42 14.76
C ALA A 270 0.78 17.98 13.60
N GLY A 271 -0.52 18.20 13.83
CA GLY A 271 -1.43 18.76 12.84
C GLY A 271 -1.92 17.78 11.76
N ALA A 272 -1.49 16.52 11.77
CA ALA A 272 -1.99 15.52 10.85
C ALA A 272 -3.43 15.08 11.18
N GLU A 273 -4.28 14.90 10.16
CA GLU A 273 -5.52 14.14 10.30
C GLU A 273 -5.19 12.64 10.30
N SER A 274 -5.59 11.93 11.34
CA SER A 274 -5.31 10.49 11.45
C SER A 274 -6.58 9.68 11.20
N VAL A 275 -6.56 8.85 10.17
CA VAL A 275 -7.65 7.94 9.79
C VAL A 275 -7.19 6.51 10.02
N THR A 276 -7.88 5.79 10.92
CA THR A 276 -7.57 4.38 11.20
C THR A 276 -8.51 3.49 10.39
N VAL A 277 -7.94 2.51 9.68
CA VAL A 277 -8.65 1.57 8.81
C VAL A 277 -8.58 0.17 9.42
N GLY A 278 -9.72 -0.34 9.86
CA GLY A 278 -9.88 -1.69 10.43
C GLY A 278 -10.33 -2.73 9.39
N ALA A 279 -10.73 -3.91 9.85
CA ALA A 279 -11.48 -4.86 9.05
C ALA A 279 -12.84 -4.27 8.63
N PHE A 280 -13.51 -4.86 7.65
CA PHE A 280 -14.89 -4.51 7.31
C PHE A 280 -15.86 -4.95 8.41
N GLY A 281 -17.02 -4.29 8.49
CA GLY A 281 -18.16 -4.84 9.20
C GLY A 281 -18.77 -6.05 8.44
N PRO A 282 -19.66 -6.82 9.09
CA PRO A 282 -20.30 -7.99 8.46
C PRO A 282 -21.03 -7.62 7.15
N GLU A 283 -21.83 -6.56 7.15
CA GLU A 283 -22.58 -6.11 5.98
C GLU A 283 -21.66 -5.52 4.88
N GLU A 284 -20.60 -4.81 5.25
CA GLU A 284 -19.61 -4.31 4.31
C GLU A 284 -18.87 -5.46 3.61
N SER A 285 -18.58 -6.54 4.34
CA SER A 285 -17.95 -7.75 3.78
C SER A 285 -18.86 -8.44 2.76
N LEU A 286 -20.16 -8.53 3.05
CA LEU A 286 -21.15 -9.08 2.12
C LEU A 286 -21.32 -8.18 0.88
N ALA A 287 -21.37 -6.86 1.07
CA ALA A 287 -21.44 -5.90 -0.02
C ALA A 287 -20.21 -5.99 -0.94
N PHE A 288 -19.02 -6.14 -0.35
CA PHE A 288 -17.79 -6.32 -1.11
C PHE A 288 -17.80 -7.63 -1.91
N LEU A 289 -18.21 -8.74 -1.31
CA LEU A 289 -18.35 -10.02 -2.03
C LEU A 289 -19.41 -9.93 -3.13
N ALA A 290 -20.54 -9.25 -2.88
CA ALA A 290 -21.59 -9.04 -3.87
C ALA A 290 -21.11 -8.22 -5.08
N ARG A 291 -20.30 -7.20 -4.82
CA ARG A 291 -19.70 -6.40 -5.90
C ARG A 291 -18.72 -7.20 -6.76
N MET A 292 -17.98 -8.13 -6.17
CA MET A 292 -17.05 -9.00 -6.90
C MET A 292 -17.74 -10.15 -7.64
N LEU A 293 -18.69 -10.84 -6.97
CA LEU A 293 -19.23 -12.12 -7.43
C LEU A 293 -20.63 -12.00 -8.08
N GLY A 294 -21.25 -10.81 -7.94
CA GLY A 294 -22.64 -10.56 -8.32
C GLY A 294 -23.60 -10.70 -7.12
N GLU A 295 -24.56 -9.75 -7.03
CA GLU A 295 -25.52 -9.68 -5.91
C GLU A 295 -26.36 -10.95 -5.77
N GLU A 296 -26.79 -11.54 -6.89
CA GLU A 296 -27.61 -12.73 -6.88
C GLU A 296 -26.93 -13.94 -6.28
N ARG A 297 -25.65 -14.15 -6.64
CA ARG A 297 -24.83 -15.25 -6.11
C ARG A 297 -24.64 -15.16 -4.60
N VAL A 298 -24.39 -13.95 -4.08
CA VAL A 298 -24.21 -13.72 -2.64
C VAL A 298 -25.54 -13.81 -1.90
N ARG A 299 -26.64 -13.27 -2.46
CA ARG A 299 -27.98 -13.35 -1.85
C ARG A 299 -28.47 -14.78 -1.76
N ALA A 300 -28.28 -15.59 -2.79
CA ALA A 300 -28.69 -17.00 -2.80
C ALA A 300 -27.96 -17.87 -1.78
N ALA A 301 -26.74 -17.48 -1.37
CA ALA A 301 -25.90 -18.20 -0.40
C ALA A 301 -25.46 -17.30 0.76
N ARG A 302 -26.35 -16.42 1.28
CA ARG A 302 -25.99 -15.37 2.25
C ARG A 302 -25.34 -15.92 3.53
N SER A 303 -25.81 -17.04 4.06
CA SER A 303 -25.25 -17.67 5.25
C SER A 303 -23.80 -18.17 5.02
N ASP A 304 -23.55 -18.80 3.86
CA ASP A 304 -22.22 -19.26 3.52
C ASP A 304 -21.30 -18.07 3.21
N ALA A 305 -21.82 -17.00 2.57
CA ALA A 305 -21.06 -15.77 2.34
C ALA A 305 -20.64 -15.08 3.66
N ALA A 306 -21.55 -15.06 4.65
CA ALA A 306 -21.26 -14.53 5.98
C ALA A 306 -20.18 -15.37 6.68
N LEU A 307 -20.27 -16.70 6.60
CA LEU A 307 -19.25 -17.60 7.15
C LEU A 307 -17.89 -17.44 6.46
N VAL A 308 -17.86 -17.29 5.13
CA VAL A 308 -16.63 -16.96 4.38
C VAL A 308 -16.02 -15.66 4.91
N ALA A 309 -16.84 -14.62 5.11
CA ALA A 309 -16.37 -13.33 5.61
C ALA A 309 -15.79 -13.45 7.02
N GLU A 310 -16.44 -14.20 7.89
CA GLU A 310 -15.97 -14.48 9.26
C GLU A 310 -14.64 -15.27 9.25
N LEU A 311 -14.53 -16.34 8.45
CA LEU A 311 -13.31 -17.12 8.29
C LEU A 311 -12.13 -16.33 7.71
N CYS A 312 -12.42 -15.30 6.90
CA CYS A 312 -11.47 -14.31 6.40
C CYS A 312 -11.16 -13.19 7.40
N GLY A 313 -11.80 -13.18 8.58
CA GLY A 313 -11.67 -12.12 9.58
C GLY A 313 -12.16 -10.76 9.08
N HIS A 314 -13.12 -10.74 8.16
CA HIS A 314 -13.63 -9.53 7.50
C HIS A 314 -12.56 -8.66 6.85
N LEU A 315 -11.39 -9.25 6.54
CA LEU A 315 -10.26 -8.52 6.01
C LEU A 315 -10.39 -8.32 4.49
N PRO A 316 -10.44 -7.09 3.97
CA PRO A 316 -10.64 -6.82 2.54
C PRO A 316 -9.70 -7.60 1.61
N LEU A 317 -8.41 -7.70 1.98
CA LEU A 317 -7.43 -8.47 1.21
C LEU A 317 -7.76 -9.96 1.17
N ALA A 318 -8.19 -10.55 2.29
CA ALA A 318 -8.58 -11.95 2.35
C ALA A 318 -9.84 -12.21 1.52
N LEU A 319 -10.85 -11.34 1.65
CA LEU A 319 -12.07 -11.41 0.85
C LEU A 319 -11.80 -11.28 -0.65
N ARG A 320 -10.87 -10.39 -1.06
CA ARG A 320 -10.45 -10.26 -2.46
C ARG A 320 -9.80 -11.53 -2.98
N VAL A 321 -8.88 -12.11 -2.24
CA VAL A 321 -8.22 -13.38 -2.61
C VAL A 321 -9.26 -14.48 -2.83
N ILE A 322 -10.20 -14.61 -1.90
CA ILE A 322 -11.27 -15.62 -1.97
C ILE A 322 -12.24 -15.32 -3.12
N GLY A 323 -12.62 -14.05 -3.32
CA GLY A 323 -13.44 -13.62 -4.44
C GLY A 323 -12.79 -13.95 -5.79
N CYS A 324 -11.52 -13.66 -5.98
CA CYS A 324 -10.77 -14.02 -7.18
C CYS A 324 -10.73 -15.54 -7.40
N ARG A 325 -10.57 -16.33 -6.33
CA ARG A 325 -10.59 -17.80 -6.42
C ARG A 325 -11.96 -18.34 -6.87
N LEU A 326 -13.06 -17.76 -6.37
CA LEU A 326 -14.42 -18.11 -6.79
C LEU A 326 -14.76 -17.66 -8.22
N LEU A 327 -14.20 -16.53 -8.67
CA LEU A 327 -14.32 -16.08 -10.06
C LEU A 327 -13.56 -16.99 -11.03
N ALA A 328 -12.37 -17.45 -10.63
CA ALA A 328 -11.57 -18.39 -11.42
C ALA A 328 -12.18 -19.81 -11.49
N ARG A 329 -13.12 -20.14 -10.58
CA ARG A 329 -13.81 -21.42 -10.51
C ARG A 329 -15.33 -21.23 -10.44
N PRO A 330 -16.01 -20.91 -11.56
CA PRO A 330 -17.45 -20.59 -11.56
C PRO A 330 -18.34 -21.71 -11.04
N HIS A 331 -17.88 -22.98 -11.15
CA HIS A 331 -18.59 -24.16 -10.65
C HIS A 331 -18.47 -24.36 -9.14
N TRP A 332 -17.60 -23.64 -8.46
CA TRP A 332 -17.48 -23.71 -7.00
C TRP A 332 -18.59 -22.90 -6.33
N THR A 333 -19.24 -23.51 -5.34
CA THR A 333 -20.11 -22.79 -4.43
C THR A 333 -19.31 -22.19 -3.27
N MET A 334 -19.88 -21.26 -2.54
CA MET A 334 -19.26 -20.76 -1.30
C MET A 334 -19.10 -21.88 -0.28
N ARG A 335 -20.05 -22.82 -0.24
CA ARG A 335 -19.99 -23.99 0.64
C ARG A 335 -18.81 -24.88 0.29
N THR A 336 -18.61 -25.21 -0.97
CA THR A 336 -17.43 -25.97 -1.44
C THR A 336 -16.11 -25.30 -1.04
N LEU A 337 -16.04 -23.96 -1.16
CA LEU A 337 -14.87 -23.21 -0.74
C LEU A 337 -14.61 -23.33 0.76
N ILE A 338 -15.66 -23.26 1.60
CA ILE A 338 -15.53 -23.39 3.04
C ILE A 338 -14.99 -24.78 3.38
N ASP A 339 -15.66 -25.82 2.89
CA ASP A 339 -15.35 -27.20 3.25
C ASP A 339 -13.96 -27.64 2.77
N GLU A 340 -13.54 -27.21 1.57
CA GLU A 340 -12.28 -27.64 0.95
C GLU A 340 -11.07 -26.77 1.25
N VAL A 341 -11.29 -25.49 1.59
CA VAL A 341 -10.21 -24.50 1.64
C VAL A 341 -10.10 -23.79 2.99
N LEU A 342 -11.22 -23.41 3.58
CA LEU A 342 -11.23 -22.53 4.75
C LEU A 342 -11.46 -23.25 6.08
N ASP A 343 -11.92 -24.48 6.08
CA ASP A 343 -12.30 -25.20 7.32
C ASP A 343 -11.08 -25.48 8.22
N ASP A 344 -9.93 -25.89 7.64
CA ASP A 344 -8.74 -26.17 8.44
C ASP A 344 -7.96 -24.88 8.80
N PRO A 345 -7.94 -24.47 10.08
CA PRO A 345 -7.17 -23.30 10.53
C PRO A 345 -5.66 -23.41 10.28
N ARG A 346 -5.11 -24.62 10.09
CA ARG A 346 -3.66 -24.83 9.91
C ARG A 346 -3.20 -24.51 8.50
N THR A 347 -4.09 -24.67 7.52
CA THR A 347 -3.80 -24.39 6.11
C THR A 347 -4.43 -23.11 5.62
N ARG A 348 -5.46 -22.61 6.30
CA ARG A 348 -6.27 -21.45 5.90
C ARG A 348 -5.42 -20.24 5.48
N LEU A 349 -4.42 -19.88 6.29
CA LEU A 349 -3.59 -18.71 5.97
C LEU A 349 -2.79 -18.88 4.69
N ARG A 350 -2.34 -20.10 4.39
CA ARG A 350 -1.67 -20.43 3.13
C ARG A 350 -2.62 -20.34 1.94
N GLU A 351 -3.87 -20.76 2.15
CA GLU A 351 -4.91 -20.70 1.13
C GLU A 351 -5.40 -19.27 0.84
N LEU A 352 -5.16 -18.31 1.74
CA LEU A 352 -5.42 -16.88 1.53
C LEU A 352 -4.32 -16.23 0.69
N SER A 353 -4.08 -16.81 -0.51
CA SER A 353 -3.11 -16.35 -1.51
C SER A 353 -3.68 -16.46 -2.92
N SER A 354 -3.37 -15.49 -3.79
CA SER A 354 -3.75 -15.47 -5.21
C SER A 354 -2.66 -14.73 -6.01
N GLY A 355 -1.90 -15.47 -6.84
CA GLY A 355 -0.71 -14.94 -7.50
C GLY A 355 0.28 -14.39 -6.48
N ASP A 356 0.76 -13.16 -6.71
CA ASP A 356 1.72 -12.49 -5.81
C ASP A 356 1.06 -11.87 -4.57
N VAL A 357 -0.29 -11.86 -4.52
CA VAL A 357 -1.05 -11.27 -3.41
C VAL A 357 -1.27 -12.31 -2.33
N THR A 358 -0.69 -12.09 -1.16
CA THR A 358 -0.88 -12.98 -0.01
C THR A 358 -1.18 -12.21 1.26
N VAL A 359 -2.18 -12.67 2.00
CA VAL A 359 -2.52 -12.11 3.32
C VAL A 359 -1.36 -12.31 4.30
N ARG A 360 -0.68 -13.46 4.18
CA ARG A 360 0.52 -13.77 4.96
C ARG A 360 1.63 -12.73 4.79
N ALA A 361 1.91 -12.31 3.54
CA ALA A 361 2.95 -11.31 3.27
C ALA A 361 2.60 -9.94 3.88
N ALA A 362 1.32 -9.53 3.81
CA ALA A 362 0.86 -8.30 4.41
C ALA A 362 1.05 -8.29 5.94
N ILE A 363 0.73 -9.40 6.62
CA ILE A 363 0.92 -9.54 8.07
C ILE A 363 2.41 -9.64 8.41
N ALA A 364 3.19 -10.44 7.67
CA ALA A 364 4.62 -10.60 7.86
C ALA A 364 5.37 -9.27 7.75
N ALA A 365 4.95 -8.40 6.83
CA ALA A 365 5.53 -7.08 6.65
C ALA A 365 5.25 -6.14 7.85
N ALA A 366 4.08 -6.21 8.49
CA ALA A 366 3.80 -5.49 9.72
C ALA A 366 4.54 -6.09 10.92
N PHE A 367 4.64 -7.42 10.98
CA PHE A 367 5.34 -8.16 12.02
C PHE A 367 6.86 -7.90 12.00
N SER A 368 7.48 -7.80 10.83
CA SER A 368 8.94 -7.58 10.69
C SER A 368 9.43 -6.22 11.18
N VAL A 369 8.54 -5.26 11.39
CA VAL A 369 8.87 -3.92 11.92
C VAL A 369 8.91 -3.91 13.45
N LEU A 370 8.35 -4.94 14.10
CA LEU A 370 8.39 -5.11 15.54
C LEU A 370 9.78 -5.58 15.99
N ASP A 371 10.16 -5.20 17.21
CA ASP A 371 11.33 -5.79 17.85
C ASP A 371 11.09 -7.26 18.26
N ASP A 372 12.15 -7.97 18.59
CA ASP A 372 12.11 -9.39 18.96
C ASP A 372 11.20 -9.66 20.17
N GLN A 373 11.09 -8.70 21.10
CA GLN A 373 10.26 -8.85 22.29
C GLN A 373 8.78 -8.75 21.97
N ALA A 374 8.38 -7.79 21.14
CA ALA A 374 7.02 -7.64 20.67
C ALA A 374 6.60 -8.80 19.74
N GLN A 375 7.53 -9.28 18.89
CA GLN A 375 7.30 -10.47 18.06
C GLN A 375 7.05 -11.72 18.92
N TRP A 376 7.89 -11.95 19.92
CA TRP A 376 7.72 -13.04 20.89
C TRP A 376 6.39 -12.90 21.66
N ALA A 377 6.06 -11.68 22.12
CA ALA A 377 4.81 -11.42 22.82
C ALA A 377 3.58 -11.78 21.98
N LEU A 378 3.57 -11.44 20.67
CA LEU A 378 2.48 -11.82 19.79
C LEU A 378 2.32 -13.33 19.71
N TYR A 379 3.41 -14.08 19.55
CA TYR A 379 3.35 -15.55 19.52
C TYR A 379 2.80 -16.15 20.81
N ARG A 380 3.22 -15.63 21.96
CA ARG A 380 2.74 -16.11 23.26
C ARG A 380 1.27 -15.78 23.50
N LEU A 381 0.84 -14.56 23.21
CA LEU A 381 -0.56 -14.14 23.36
C LEU A 381 -1.50 -14.88 22.41
N ALA A 382 -1.06 -15.22 21.20
CA ALA A 382 -1.85 -15.96 20.24
C ALA A 382 -2.13 -17.40 20.64
N GLN A 383 -1.32 -18.01 21.51
CA GLN A 383 -1.53 -19.36 22.06
C GLN A 383 -2.67 -19.40 23.11
N ALA A 384 -3.09 -18.27 23.65
CA ALA A 384 -4.20 -18.21 24.61
C ALA A 384 -5.51 -18.64 23.92
N ARG A 385 -6.29 -19.51 24.60
CA ARG A 385 -7.54 -20.03 24.03
C ARG A 385 -8.65 -18.98 23.93
N ALA A 386 -8.61 -17.95 24.78
CA ALA A 386 -9.61 -16.90 24.78
C ALA A 386 -9.44 -15.96 23.57
N PRO A 387 -10.51 -15.54 22.92
CA PRO A 387 -10.43 -14.62 21.78
C PRO A 387 -9.90 -13.24 22.16
N GLY A 388 -10.18 -12.79 23.40
CA GLY A 388 -9.72 -11.52 23.93
C GLY A 388 -9.04 -11.67 25.29
N PHE A 389 -8.19 -10.72 25.65
CA PHE A 389 -7.44 -10.70 26.90
C PHE A 389 -7.44 -9.30 27.53
N SER A 390 -7.29 -9.22 28.86
CA SER A 390 -7.00 -7.98 29.57
C SER A 390 -5.51 -7.79 29.73
N LEU A 391 -5.08 -6.61 30.17
CA LEU A 391 -3.66 -6.35 30.44
C LEU A 391 -3.10 -7.31 31.50
N ARG A 392 -3.89 -7.64 32.53
CA ARG A 392 -3.51 -8.64 33.54
C ARG A 392 -3.36 -10.03 32.93
N GLY A 393 -4.28 -10.41 32.04
CA GLY A 393 -4.20 -11.66 31.30
C GLY A 393 -2.94 -11.74 30.41
N ALA A 394 -2.57 -10.62 29.76
CA ALA A 394 -1.33 -10.51 29.02
C ALA A 394 -0.11 -10.68 29.90
N ALA A 395 -0.06 -10.04 31.08
CA ALA A 395 1.04 -10.16 32.03
C ALA A 395 1.28 -11.62 32.48
N VAL A 396 0.19 -12.34 32.75
CA VAL A 396 0.24 -13.78 33.08
C VAL A 396 0.72 -14.62 31.90
N ALA A 397 0.16 -14.40 30.70
CA ALA A 397 0.54 -15.15 29.49
C ALA A 397 2.01 -14.92 29.08
N LEU A 398 2.54 -13.72 29.35
CA LEU A 398 3.91 -13.32 29.03
C LEU A 398 4.91 -13.58 30.17
N ASP A 399 4.45 -14.12 31.29
CA ASP A 399 5.28 -14.32 32.51
C ASP A 399 6.08 -13.07 32.86
N CYS A 400 5.42 -11.91 32.95
CA CYS A 400 6.10 -10.64 33.22
C CYS A 400 5.23 -9.68 34.05
N GLY A 401 5.86 -8.62 34.59
CA GLY A 401 5.17 -7.57 35.30
C GLY A 401 4.22 -6.76 34.38
N ILE A 402 3.18 -6.17 34.99
CA ILE A 402 2.11 -5.43 34.27
C ILE A 402 2.65 -4.28 33.43
N ALA A 403 3.67 -3.55 33.91
CA ALA A 403 4.29 -2.46 33.19
C ALA A 403 4.98 -2.92 31.88
N ARG A 404 5.61 -4.10 31.90
CA ARG A 404 6.22 -4.71 30.71
C ARG A 404 5.14 -5.21 29.75
N ALA A 405 4.11 -5.89 30.27
CA ALA A 405 2.99 -6.30 29.45
C ALA A 405 2.31 -5.12 28.75
N HIS A 406 2.13 -3.99 29.45
CA HIS A 406 1.58 -2.77 28.88
C HIS A 406 2.42 -2.23 27.71
N ARG A 407 3.74 -2.18 27.82
CA ARG A 407 4.63 -1.76 26.73
C ARG A 407 4.50 -2.70 25.52
N LEU A 408 4.60 -4.02 25.74
CA LEU A 408 4.51 -5.01 24.65
C LEU A 408 3.15 -5.00 23.93
N VAL A 409 2.07 -4.89 24.71
CA VAL A 409 0.71 -4.74 24.11
C VAL A 409 0.60 -3.41 23.36
N GLY A 410 1.21 -2.32 23.87
CA GLY A 410 1.30 -1.03 23.20
C GLY A 410 2.01 -1.11 21.84
N ASP A 411 3.16 -1.80 21.78
CA ASP A 411 3.89 -2.00 20.52
C ASP A 411 3.07 -2.80 19.50
N LEU A 412 2.31 -3.80 19.95
CA LEU A 412 1.41 -4.58 19.11
C LEU A 412 0.20 -3.77 18.62
N LEU A 413 -0.34 -2.88 19.47
CA LEU A 413 -1.41 -1.93 19.10
C LEU A 413 -0.92 -0.92 18.06
N ASP A 414 0.28 -0.37 18.26
CA ASP A 414 0.88 0.56 17.32
C ASP A 414 1.17 -0.11 15.96
N GLY A 415 1.50 -1.39 15.96
CA GLY A 415 1.65 -2.22 14.76
C GLY A 415 0.34 -2.71 14.15
N HIS A 416 -0.82 -2.37 14.75
CA HIS A 416 -2.15 -2.85 14.34
C HIS A 416 -2.25 -4.38 14.24
N LEU A 417 -1.53 -5.10 15.09
CA LEU A 417 -1.59 -6.57 15.21
C LEU A 417 -2.45 -7.02 16.40
N VAL A 418 -2.83 -6.06 17.23
CA VAL A 418 -3.80 -6.18 18.34
C VAL A 418 -4.76 -5.01 18.24
N GLU A 419 -6.00 -5.23 18.61
CA GLU A 419 -7.08 -4.23 18.68
C GLU A 419 -7.60 -4.08 20.10
N VAL A 420 -8.23 -2.92 20.38
CA VAL A 420 -9.05 -2.74 21.58
C VAL A 420 -10.46 -3.21 21.27
N LEU A 421 -10.94 -4.20 22.00
CA LEU A 421 -12.25 -4.81 21.79
C LEU A 421 -13.39 -3.91 22.31
N ASP A 422 -13.17 -3.23 23.44
CA ASP A 422 -14.18 -2.38 24.07
C ASP A 422 -13.49 -1.19 24.76
N GLU A 423 -13.73 0.01 24.20
CA GLU A 423 -13.25 1.28 24.76
C GLU A 423 -14.17 1.82 25.87
N ARG A 424 -15.33 1.20 26.09
CA ARG A 424 -16.37 1.74 26.99
C ARG A 424 -16.17 1.38 28.46
N LEU A 425 -15.22 0.49 28.77
CA LEU A 425 -14.88 0.12 30.15
C LEU A 425 -13.65 0.93 30.61
N PRO A 426 -13.82 2.07 31.31
CA PRO A 426 -12.69 2.81 31.85
C PRO A 426 -11.99 1.96 32.90
N GLY A 427 -10.69 1.67 32.68
CA GLY A 427 -9.81 1.07 33.65
C GLY A 427 -9.33 -0.35 33.38
N ASP A 428 -10.02 -1.17 32.57
CA ASP A 428 -9.54 -2.50 32.15
C ASP A 428 -9.91 -2.80 30.69
N PRO A 429 -9.26 -2.18 29.70
CA PRO A 429 -9.54 -2.42 28.30
C PRO A 429 -9.27 -3.89 27.94
N ARG A 430 -10.12 -4.44 27.10
CA ARG A 430 -9.93 -5.78 26.53
C ARG A 430 -9.31 -5.66 25.16
N TYR A 431 -8.39 -6.54 24.87
CA TYR A 431 -7.63 -6.60 23.64
C TYR A 431 -7.97 -7.87 22.85
N LEU A 432 -7.90 -7.78 21.54
CA LEU A 432 -8.13 -8.87 20.61
C LEU A 432 -6.98 -8.98 19.63
N ILE A 433 -6.51 -10.19 19.36
CA ILE A 433 -5.69 -10.48 18.20
C ILE A 433 -6.62 -10.82 17.04
N PRO A 434 -6.62 -10.06 15.93
CA PRO A 434 -7.48 -10.36 14.79
C PRO A 434 -7.32 -11.81 14.30
N PRO A 435 -8.42 -12.49 13.87
CA PRO A 435 -8.39 -13.92 13.56
C PRO A 435 -7.28 -14.35 12.61
N VAL A 436 -7.05 -13.57 11.55
CA VAL A 436 -6.03 -13.89 10.54
C VAL A 436 -4.61 -13.66 11.07
N VAL A 437 -4.41 -12.64 11.93
CA VAL A 437 -3.14 -12.40 12.63
C VAL A 437 -2.86 -13.54 13.62
N ARG A 438 -3.89 -14.05 14.29
CA ARG A 438 -3.78 -15.21 15.19
C ARG A 438 -3.32 -16.46 14.43
N LEU A 439 -3.84 -16.72 13.23
CA LEU A 439 -3.39 -17.81 12.38
C LEU A 439 -1.89 -17.68 12.03
N PHE A 440 -1.46 -16.48 11.65
CA PHE A 440 -0.06 -16.19 11.37
C PHE A 440 0.85 -16.44 12.58
N ALA A 441 0.44 -15.94 13.75
CA ALA A 441 1.20 -16.11 14.98
C ALA A 441 1.27 -17.59 15.42
N ALA A 442 0.18 -18.34 15.25
CA ALA A 442 0.16 -19.78 15.55
C ALA A 442 1.07 -20.61 14.63
N GLU A 443 1.23 -20.23 13.37
CA GLU A 443 2.23 -20.85 12.48
C GLU A 443 3.66 -20.51 12.94
N GLY A 444 3.93 -19.23 13.25
CA GLY A 444 5.23 -18.78 13.72
C GLY A 444 5.66 -19.48 15.00
N ALA A 445 4.74 -19.62 15.96
CA ALA A 445 5.02 -20.30 17.23
C ALA A 445 5.45 -21.77 17.02
N ARG A 446 4.79 -22.51 16.12
CA ARG A 446 5.19 -23.90 15.77
C ARG A 446 6.58 -23.99 15.15
N ASN A 447 6.95 -23.02 14.33
CA ASN A 447 8.27 -22.96 13.69
C ASN A 447 9.38 -22.60 14.72
N THR A 448 9.05 -21.88 15.80
CA THR A 448 10.00 -21.55 16.87
C THR A 448 10.28 -22.74 17.79
N GLU A 449 9.31 -23.60 18.04
CA GLU A 449 9.52 -24.85 18.77
C GLU A 449 10.44 -25.82 18.00
N GLY A 450 10.52 -25.68 16.65
CA GLY A 450 11.46 -26.37 15.75
C GLY A 450 12.85 -25.72 15.62
N GLY A 451 13.19 -24.64 16.33
CA GLY A 451 14.55 -24.10 16.44
C GLY A 451 14.91 -22.89 15.58
N THR A 452 13.99 -22.27 14.84
CA THR A 452 14.28 -21.15 13.91
C THR A 452 13.57 -19.81 14.22
N GLY A 453 13.02 -19.61 15.41
CA GLY A 453 12.29 -18.39 15.75
C GLY A 453 12.92 -17.52 16.85
N PRO A 454 12.36 -16.32 17.14
CA PRO A 454 12.87 -15.44 18.17
C PRO A 454 12.89 -16.14 19.54
N ARG A 455 14.06 -16.18 20.14
CA ARG A 455 14.27 -16.78 21.48
C ARG A 455 13.57 -15.93 22.53
N ALA A 456 13.04 -16.59 23.57
CA ALA A 456 12.59 -15.90 24.78
C ALA A 456 13.68 -14.94 25.24
N PRO A 457 13.38 -13.65 25.46
CA PRO A 457 14.36 -12.72 25.99
C PRO A 457 14.85 -13.25 27.34
N GLY A 458 16.18 -13.33 27.53
CA GLY A 458 16.78 -13.81 28.75
C GLY A 458 16.15 -13.15 29.98
N ARG A 459 15.81 -13.93 31.00
CA ARG A 459 15.28 -13.39 32.25
C ARG A 459 16.18 -12.20 32.69
N PRO A 460 15.61 -11.00 32.93
CA PRO A 460 16.37 -9.94 33.55
C PRO A 460 16.86 -10.45 34.90
N ALA A 461 18.11 -10.16 35.22
CA ALA A 461 18.70 -10.49 36.52
C ALA A 461 17.72 -10.08 37.63
N GLN A 462 17.45 -11.01 38.54
CA GLN A 462 16.54 -10.85 39.65
C GLN A 462 16.91 -9.58 40.44
N GLY A 463 16.07 -8.55 40.37
CA GLY A 463 16.29 -7.26 41.04
C GLY A 463 15.00 -6.50 41.34
N GLU A 464 13.84 -7.02 40.98
CA GLU A 464 12.56 -6.47 41.44
C GLU A 464 11.91 -7.45 42.43
N ALA A 465 11.76 -6.99 43.68
CA ALA A 465 11.15 -7.74 44.77
C ALA A 465 9.75 -8.28 44.40
N PRO A 466 9.39 -9.49 44.86
CA PRO A 466 8.06 -10.02 44.64
C PRO A 466 7.03 -9.12 45.32
N CYS A 467 6.02 -8.68 44.57
CA CYS A 467 4.86 -8.01 45.14
C CYS A 467 4.25 -8.87 46.23
N ALA A 468 4.07 -8.26 47.40
CA ALA A 468 3.46 -8.81 48.58
C ALA A 468 2.17 -9.57 48.26
N GLU A 469 2.05 -10.75 48.90
CA GLU A 469 0.85 -11.58 48.91
C GLU A 469 -0.40 -10.76 49.29
N PHE A 470 -1.40 -10.74 48.41
CA PHE A 470 -2.73 -10.28 48.80
C PHE A 470 -3.47 -11.37 49.52
N PRO A 471 -4.13 -11.05 50.68
CA PRO A 471 -4.85 -12.03 51.47
C PRO A 471 -6.03 -12.61 50.70
N ARG A 472 -6.22 -13.92 50.84
CA ARG A 472 -7.37 -14.65 50.37
C ARG A 472 -8.65 -14.03 50.95
N ALA A 473 -9.61 -13.71 50.13
CA ALA A 473 -10.96 -13.39 50.58
C ALA A 473 -11.63 -14.66 51.09
N GLU A 474 -11.59 -14.85 52.39
CA GLU A 474 -12.54 -15.73 53.10
C GLU A 474 -13.71 -14.89 53.63
N GLN A 475 -14.90 -15.35 53.22
CA GLN A 475 -16.18 -15.28 53.93
C GLN A 475 -16.56 -13.98 54.67
N VAL A 476 -17.56 -13.27 54.11
CA VAL A 476 -18.61 -12.67 54.90
C VAL A 476 -19.94 -13.02 54.25
N ALA A 477 -20.56 -14.12 54.74
CA ALA A 477 -22.00 -14.30 54.76
C ALA A 477 -22.45 -13.83 56.14
N SER A 478 -23.30 -12.81 56.18
CA SER A 478 -24.38 -12.54 57.11
C SER A 478 -25.10 -11.26 56.69
#